data_e53deb7fbec4804872973f0d651ec694
#
_entry.id   e53deb7fbec4804872973f0d651ec694
#
_cell.length_a   1.000
_cell.length_b   1.000
_cell.length_c   1.000
_cell.angle_alpha   90.00
_cell.angle_beta   90.00
_cell.angle_gamma   90.00
#
_symmetry.space_group_name_H-M   'P 1'
#
loop_
_entity.id
_entity.type
_entity.pdbx_description
1 polymer ?
#
loop_
_entity_poly.entity_id
_entity_poly.type
_entity_poly.pdbx_seq_one_letter_code
_entity_poly.pdbx_strand_id
1 'polypeptide(L)'
;AADRIEPKASTHMRHIVLPELLRMLYGCGLRLEEALSLRMRDVDLAQGVLHINDTKFRKDRLVPPARPLVVRLQKYAAALGPRSDEEYFFPSPRGGRLDGGGVYRNFRELLHRCGIGHGGRGEGPRLHDLRHTFAVHTLLRWYREGADLQARMPVLATYLGHASIDGTQDYLQMTAELHPEIVSRSAAAFSDVIPLRPWRSS
;
A
#
# COMPACT_ATOMS: atom_id res chain seq x y z
N ALA A 1 -15.38 -3.65 6.51
CA ALA A 1 -16.29 -2.92 5.61
C ALA A 1 -16.16 -3.40 4.16
N ALA A 2 -14.94 -3.46 3.60
CA ALA A 2 -14.75 -3.84 2.19
C ALA A 2 -15.31 -5.24 1.86
N ASP A 3 -15.17 -6.22 2.74
CA ASP A 3 -15.74 -7.57 2.56
C ASP A 3 -17.27 -7.63 2.65
N ARG A 4 -17.92 -6.54 3.05
CA ARG A 4 -19.39 -6.43 3.13
C ARG A 4 -19.98 -5.63 1.97
N ILE A 5 -19.23 -5.46 0.88
CA ILE A 5 -19.73 -4.86 -0.35
C ILE A 5 -20.65 -5.88 -1.02
N GLU A 6 -21.91 -5.52 -1.18
CA GLU A 6 -22.87 -6.38 -1.85
C GLU A 6 -22.71 -6.34 -3.37
N PRO A 7 -22.94 -7.46 -4.05
CA PRO A 7 -23.00 -7.50 -5.50
C PRO A 7 -24.11 -6.57 -6.02
N LYS A 8 -23.79 -5.78 -7.04
CA LYS A 8 -24.80 -4.96 -7.76
C LYS A 8 -24.62 -5.18 -9.25
N ALA A 9 -25.71 -5.36 -9.98
CA ALA A 9 -25.69 -5.56 -11.42
C ALA A 9 -24.97 -4.43 -12.17
N SER A 10 -25.13 -3.17 -11.71
CA SER A 10 -24.49 -1.99 -12.31
C SER A 10 -22.99 -1.86 -12.04
N THR A 11 -22.44 -2.64 -11.10
CA THR A 11 -21.03 -2.60 -10.70
C THR A 11 -20.46 -4.02 -10.57
N HIS A 12 -20.58 -4.75 -11.68
CA HIS A 12 -20.12 -6.12 -11.77
C HIS A 12 -18.69 -6.29 -11.20
N MET A 13 -18.48 -7.31 -10.38
CA MET A 13 -17.21 -7.66 -9.73
C MET A 13 -16.64 -6.63 -8.71
N ARG A 14 -17.27 -5.47 -8.47
CA ARG A 14 -16.79 -4.49 -7.48
C ARG A 14 -16.57 -5.12 -6.09
N HIS A 15 -17.48 -6.00 -5.69
CA HIS A 15 -17.46 -6.70 -4.39
C HIS A 15 -16.32 -7.70 -4.27
N ILE A 16 -15.73 -8.14 -5.39
CA ILE A 16 -14.57 -9.04 -5.45
C ILE A 16 -13.27 -8.23 -5.60
N VAL A 17 -13.24 -7.29 -6.54
CA VAL A 17 -12.03 -6.55 -6.93
C VAL A 17 -11.60 -5.55 -5.87
N LEU A 18 -12.52 -4.72 -5.37
CA LEU A 18 -12.16 -3.60 -4.47
C LEU A 18 -11.57 -4.07 -3.13
N PRO A 19 -12.09 -5.11 -2.45
CA PRO A 19 -11.49 -5.58 -1.21
C PRO A 19 -10.04 -6.05 -1.39
N GLU A 20 -9.74 -6.79 -2.46
CA GLU A 20 -8.40 -7.33 -2.69
C GLU A 20 -7.42 -6.23 -3.18
N LEU A 21 -7.89 -5.27 -3.96
CA LEU A 21 -7.11 -4.08 -4.30
C LEU A 21 -6.68 -3.31 -3.03
N LEU A 22 -7.62 -3.03 -2.12
CA LEU A 22 -7.31 -2.32 -0.87
C LEU A 22 -6.35 -3.11 0.03
N ARG A 23 -6.49 -4.45 0.07
CA ARG A 23 -5.56 -5.32 0.79
C ARG A 23 -4.17 -5.30 0.18
N MET A 24 -4.08 -5.29 -1.15
CA MET A 24 -2.78 -5.22 -1.83
C MET A 24 -2.11 -3.86 -1.59
N LEU A 25 -2.85 -2.75 -1.66
CA LEU A 25 -2.33 -1.42 -1.34
C LEU A 25 -1.77 -1.35 0.08
N TYR A 26 -2.52 -1.89 1.06
CA TYR A 26 -2.07 -1.94 2.45
C TYR A 26 -0.98 -2.99 2.68
N GLY A 27 -1.15 -4.22 2.20
CA GLY A 27 -0.28 -5.35 2.52
C GLY A 27 1.06 -5.37 1.77
N CYS A 28 1.16 -4.62 0.66
CA CYS A 28 2.39 -4.47 -0.13
C CYS A 28 2.88 -3.02 -0.19
N GLY A 29 2.16 -2.06 0.37
CA GLY A 29 2.54 -0.66 0.31
C GLY A 29 2.64 -0.10 -1.11
N LEU A 30 1.91 -0.64 -2.09
CA LEU A 30 1.94 -0.18 -3.47
C LEU A 30 1.31 1.21 -3.63
N ARG A 31 1.80 1.98 -4.62
CA ARG A 31 1.07 3.15 -5.11
C ARG A 31 -0.19 2.68 -5.84
N LEU A 32 -1.26 3.50 -5.79
CA LEU A 32 -2.51 3.14 -6.48
C LEU A 32 -2.27 2.83 -7.96
N GLU A 33 -1.55 3.69 -8.67
CA GLU A 33 -1.27 3.52 -10.09
C GLU A 33 -0.46 2.25 -10.38
N GLU A 34 0.49 1.88 -9.53
CA GLU A 34 1.24 0.62 -9.63
C GLU A 34 0.28 -0.58 -9.56
N ALA A 35 -0.60 -0.61 -8.55
CA ALA A 35 -1.58 -1.69 -8.41
C ALA A 35 -2.58 -1.76 -9.56
N LEU A 36 -3.06 -0.59 -10.06
CA LEU A 36 -4.00 -0.53 -11.17
C LEU A 36 -3.39 -0.89 -12.52
N SER A 37 -2.07 -0.82 -12.65
CA SER A 37 -1.34 -1.15 -13.88
C SER A 37 -0.90 -2.61 -13.95
N LEU A 38 -0.99 -3.38 -12.84
CA LEU A 38 -0.62 -4.80 -12.83
C LEU A 38 -1.45 -5.59 -13.83
N ARG A 39 -0.76 -6.39 -14.63
CA ARG A 39 -1.34 -7.40 -15.53
C ARG A 39 -1.21 -8.77 -14.92
N MET A 40 -1.91 -9.74 -15.47
CA MET A 40 -1.85 -11.14 -14.98
C MET A 40 -0.40 -11.68 -15.01
N ARG A 41 0.38 -11.37 -16.05
CA ARG A 41 1.80 -11.75 -16.18
C ARG A 41 2.72 -11.14 -15.11
N ASP A 42 2.29 -10.02 -14.48
CA ASP A 42 3.09 -9.33 -13.46
C ASP A 42 2.87 -9.92 -12.06
N VAL A 43 1.97 -10.90 -11.92
CA VAL A 43 1.53 -11.44 -10.64
C VAL A 43 1.79 -12.94 -10.59
N ASP A 44 2.99 -13.32 -10.15
CA ASP A 44 3.34 -14.72 -9.93
C ASP A 44 2.88 -15.18 -8.53
N LEU A 45 1.67 -15.74 -8.48
CA LEU A 45 1.10 -16.26 -7.23
C LEU A 45 1.65 -17.65 -6.84
N ALA A 46 2.35 -18.33 -7.73
CA ALA A 46 3.01 -19.60 -7.41
C ALA A 46 4.30 -19.34 -6.62
N GLN A 47 5.10 -18.37 -7.08
CA GLN A 47 6.30 -17.93 -6.38
C GLN A 47 6.00 -16.88 -5.28
N GLY A 48 4.80 -16.29 -5.26
CA GLY A 48 4.41 -15.25 -4.33
C GLY A 48 5.18 -13.94 -4.57
N VAL A 49 5.29 -13.51 -5.82
CA VAL A 49 6.02 -12.31 -6.22
C VAL A 49 5.20 -11.45 -7.16
N LEU A 50 5.25 -10.14 -6.97
CA LEU A 50 4.70 -9.14 -7.88
C LEU A 50 5.86 -8.44 -8.60
N HIS A 51 5.73 -8.31 -9.91
CA HIS A 51 6.65 -7.53 -10.76
C HIS A 51 6.07 -6.14 -10.95
N ILE A 52 6.66 -5.14 -10.32
CA ILE A 52 6.22 -3.75 -10.44
C ILE A 52 7.07 -3.08 -11.49
N ASN A 53 6.49 -2.91 -12.67
CA ASN A 53 7.13 -2.35 -13.85
C ASN A 53 6.77 -0.88 -14.02
N ASP A 54 7.55 -0.17 -14.82
CA ASP A 54 7.31 1.21 -15.29
C ASP A 54 6.92 2.20 -14.19
N THR A 55 7.72 2.18 -13.11
CA THR A 55 7.55 3.15 -12.03
C THR A 55 7.94 4.56 -12.51
N LYS A 56 7.48 5.60 -11.80
CA LYS A 56 7.79 7.03 -12.07
C LYS A 56 9.28 7.31 -12.33
N PHE A 57 10.18 6.42 -11.87
CA PHE A 57 11.64 6.53 -12.01
C PHE A 57 12.24 5.42 -12.89
N ARG A 58 11.43 4.69 -13.67
CA ARG A 58 11.86 3.58 -14.55
C ARG A 58 12.71 2.52 -13.84
N LYS A 59 12.42 2.27 -12.56
CA LYS A 59 13.07 1.22 -11.77
C LYS A 59 12.04 0.13 -11.48
N ASP A 60 12.17 -0.98 -12.17
CA ASP A 60 11.39 -2.17 -11.89
C ASP A 60 11.81 -2.76 -10.55
N ARG A 61 10.89 -3.37 -9.85
CA ARG A 61 11.18 -4.04 -8.59
C ARG A 61 10.28 -5.23 -8.36
N LEU A 62 10.81 -6.19 -7.61
CA LEU A 62 10.06 -7.33 -7.11
C LEU A 62 9.48 -7.00 -5.73
N VAL A 63 8.22 -7.30 -5.54
CA VAL A 63 7.50 -7.09 -4.28
C VAL A 63 6.91 -8.44 -3.84
N PRO A 64 7.51 -9.12 -2.83
CA PRO A 64 6.95 -10.33 -2.27
C PRO A 64 5.84 -9.99 -1.24
N PRO A 65 4.56 -10.31 -1.53
CA PRO A 65 3.48 -10.20 -0.55
C PRO A 65 3.65 -11.21 0.59
N ALA A 66 3.13 -10.89 1.77
CA ALA A 66 3.06 -11.87 2.85
C ALA A 66 2.19 -13.08 2.45
N ARG A 67 2.59 -14.29 2.86
CA ARG A 67 1.91 -15.54 2.50
C ARG A 67 0.38 -15.52 2.67
N PRO A 68 -0.21 -14.98 3.75
CA PRO A 68 -1.67 -14.88 3.88
C PRO A 68 -2.32 -14.05 2.77
N LEU A 69 -1.65 -13.00 2.29
CA LEU A 69 -2.13 -12.18 1.17
C LEU A 69 -2.04 -12.95 -0.14
N VAL A 70 -0.94 -13.69 -0.38
CA VAL A 70 -0.80 -14.57 -1.56
C VAL A 70 -1.97 -15.55 -1.67
N VAL A 71 -2.31 -16.24 -0.56
CA VAL A 71 -3.44 -17.18 -0.52
C VAL A 71 -4.77 -16.49 -0.87
N ARG A 72 -4.97 -15.26 -0.40
CA ARG A 72 -6.18 -14.49 -0.76
C ARG A 72 -6.20 -14.09 -2.24
N LEU A 73 -5.07 -13.66 -2.78
CA LEU A 73 -4.93 -13.29 -4.18
C LEU A 73 -5.11 -14.51 -5.11
N GLN A 74 -4.68 -15.70 -4.68
CA GLN A 74 -4.97 -16.94 -5.39
C GLN A 74 -6.48 -17.22 -5.47
N LYS A 75 -7.20 -17.09 -4.35
CA LYS A 75 -8.67 -17.20 -4.33
C LYS A 75 -9.35 -16.14 -5.20
N TYR A 76 -8.82 -14.92 -5.16
CA TYR A 76 -9.30 -13.83 -6.00
C TYR A 76 -9.11 -14.14 -7.49
N ALA A 77 -7.91 -14.56 -7.89
CA ALA A 77 -7.62 -14.94 -9.28
C ALA A 77 -8.51 -16.08 -9.76
N ALA A 78 -8.73 -17.11 -8.92
CA ALA A 78 -9.64 -18.19 -9.21
C ALA A 78 -11.10 -17.72 -9.39
N ALA A 79 -11.56 -16.75 -8.59
CA ALA A 79 -12.90 -16.17 -8.71
C ALA A 79 -13.08 -15.31 -9.97
N LEU A 80 -12.00 -14.74 -10.52
CA LEU A 80 -12.03 -14.04 -11.80
C LEU A 80 -12.16 -14.99 -13.01
N GLY A 81 -11.78 -16.27 -12.83
CA GLY A 81 -11.67 -17.24 -13.90
C GLY A 81 -10.42 -17.09 -14.77
N PRO A 82 -10.30 -17.89 -15.83
CA PRO A 82 -9.17 -17.85 -16.75
C PRO A 82 -9.04 -16.49 -17.43
N ARG A 83 -7.83 -15.94 -17.45
CA ARG A 83 -7.53 -14.65 -18.04
C ARG A 83 -6.20 -14.69 -18.80
N SER A 84 -6.08 -13.87 -19.84
CA SER A 84 -4.83 -13.76 -20.58
C SER A 84 -3.78 -12.95 -19.80
N ASP A 85 -2.51 -13.17 -20.09
CA ASP A 85 -1.39 -12.48 -19.46
C ASP A 85 -1.44 -10.96 -19.61
N GLU A 86 -2.06 -10.46 -20.69
CA GLU A 86 -2.18 -9.03 -21.00
C GLU A 86 -3.35 -8.35 -20.28
N GLU A 87 -4.27 -9.10 -19.69
CA GLU A 87 -5.39 -8.51 -18.96
C GLU A 87 -4.95 -7.96 -17.60
N TYR A 88 -5.67 -6.91 -17.14
CA TYR A 88 -5.38 -6.30 -15.84
C TYR A 88 -5.73 -7.25 -14.70
N PHE A 89 -4.85 -7.33 -13.71
CA PHE A 89 -5.09 -8.14 -12.51
C PHE A 89 -6.28 -7.61 -11.70
N PHE A 90 -6.47 -6.28 -11.67
CA PHE A 90 -7.68 -5.64 -11.13
C PHE A 90 -8.48 -5.03 -12.27
N PRO A 91 -9.35 -5.79 -12.93
CA PRO A 91 -10.09 -5.30 -14.09
C PRO A 91 -11.22 -4.36 -13.70
N SER A 92 -11.52 -3.44 -14.59
CA SER A 92 -12.77 -2.67 -14.52
C SER A 92 -13.97 -3.58 -14.85
N PRO A 93 -15.20 -3.19 -14.50
CA PRO A 93 -16.41 -3.94 -14.87
C PRO A 93 -16.58 -4.15 -16.39
N ARG A 94 -15.86 -3.38 -17.21
CA ARG A 94 -15.88 -3.46 -18.67
C ARG A 94 -14.64 -4.18 -19.24
N GLY A 95 -13.80 -4.78 -18.39
CA GLY A 95 -12.61 -5.55 -18.77
C GLY A 95 -11.31 -4.76 -18.89
N GLY A 96 -11.35 -3.43 -19.01
CA GLY A 96 -10.14 -2.60 -19.07
C GLY A 96 -9.54 -2.28 -17.69
N ARG A 97 -8.64 -1.31 -17.67
CA ARG A 97 -8.03 -0.79 -16.43
C ARG A 97 -9.09 -0.11 -15.54
N LEU A 98 -9.00 -0.29 -14.23
CA LEU A 98 -9.81 0.46 -13.27
C LEU A 98 -9.46 1.95 -13.30
N ASP A 99 -10.50 2.79 -13.21
CA ASP A 99 -10.35 4.23 -13.01
C ASP A 99 -9.97 4.56 -11.57
N GLY A 100 -8.83 5.22 -11.36
CA GLY A 100 -8.35 5.63 -10.05
C GLY A 100 -9.31 6.56 -9.31
N GLY A 101 -10.01 7.45 -10.03
CA GLY A 101 -11.05 8.30 -9.46
C GLY A 101 -12.25 7.50 -8.96
N GLY A 102 -12.62 6.43 -9.67
CA GLY A 102 -13.65 5.50 -9.23
C GLY A 102 -13.25 4.72 -7.98
N VAL A 103 -12.01 4.26 -7.91
CA VAL A 103 -11.47 3.60 -6.70
C VAL A 103 -11.49 4.56 -5.52
N TYR A 104 -11.08 5.82 -5.72
CA TYR A 104 -11.09 6.82 -4.66
C TYR A 104 -12.52 7.07 -4.14
N ARG A 105 -13.52 7.28 -5.03
CA ARG A 105 -14.92 7.45 -4.63
C ARG A 105 -15.44 6.27 -3.81
N ASN A 106 -15.14 5.05 -4.24
CA ASN A 106 -15.51 3.83 -3.51
C ASN A 106 -14.83 3.75 -2.14
N PHE A 107 -13.56 4.13 -2.04
CA PHE A 107 -12.85 4.18 -0.77
C PHE A 107 -13.49 5.18 0.19
N ARG A 108 -13.86 6.37 -0.29
CA ARG A 108 -14.60 7.38 0.50
C ARG A 108 -15.94 6.86 0.99
N GLU A 109 -16.68 6.16 0.15
CA GLU A 109 -17.95 5.52 0.53
C GLU A 109 -17.74 4.49 1.66
N LEU A 110 -16.69 3.68 1.57
CA LEU A 110 -16.35 2.70 2.61
C LEU A 110 -15.98 3.37 3.94
N LEU A 111 -15.20 4.45 3.91
CA LEU A 111 -14.86 5.22 5.11
C LEU A 111 -16.13 5.79 5.76
N HIS A 112 -17.01 6.40 4.97
CA HIS A 112 -18.30 6.92 5.47
C HIS A 112 -19.13 5.83 6.15
N ARG A 113 -19.24 4.64 5.55
CA ARG A 113 -19.92 3.49 6.17
C ARG A 113 -19.25 2.99 7.46
N CYS A 114 -18.01 3.33 7.69
CA CYS A 114 -17.28 3.05 8.94
C CYS A 114 -17.39 4.18 9.96
N GLY A 115 -18.17 5.24 9.69
CA GLY A 115 -18.28 6.42 10.55
C GLY A 115 -17.06 7.35 10.46
N ILE A 116 -16.18 7.18 9.45
CA ILE A 116 -14.99 8.01 9.26
C ILE A 116 -15.34 9.14 8.30
N GLY A 117 -15.40 10.36 8.83
CA GLY A 117 -15.72 11.58 8.06
C GLY A 117 -14.64 11.94 7.05
N HIS A 118 -15.02 12.76 6.06
CA HIS A 118 -14.10 13.26 5.04
C HIS A 118 -13.16 14.36 5.57
N GLY A 119 -13.58 15.15 6.54
CA GLY A 119 -12.82 16.28 7.06
C GLY A 119 -12.75 17.52 6.15
N GLY A 120 -13.18 17.41 4.86
CA GLY A 120 -13.06 18.50 3.89
C GLY A 120 -12.09 18.22 2.74
N ARG A 121 -11.83 19.23 1.91
CA ARG A 121 -10.88 19.13 0.78
C ARG A 121 -9.45 19.04 1.32
N GLY A 122 -8.76 17.95 1.00
CA GLY A 122 -7.39 17.70 1.46
C GLY A 122 -7.28 17.04 2.83
N GLU A 123 -8.38 16.94 3.56
CA GLU A 123 -8.44 16.35 4.89
C GLU A 123 -8.90 14.89 4.89
N GLY A 124 -8.65 14.20 6.01
CA GLY A 124 -9.09 12.82 6.25
C GLY A 124 -8.27 11.76 5.49
N PRO A 125 -8.54 10.46 5.74
CA PRO A 125 -7.75 9.36 5.20
C PRO A 125 -7.82 9.27 3.67
N ARG A 126 -6.68 9.05 3.04
CA ARG A 126 -6.48 8.91 1.59
C ARG A 126 -6.04 7.49 1.25
N LEU A 127 -6.21 7.07 0.00
CA LEU A 127 -5.69 5.77 -0.47
C LEU A 127 -4.17 5.64 -0.27
N HIS A 128 -3.43 6.75 -0.41
CA HIS A 128 -1.98 6.76 -0.21
C HIS A 128 -1.59 6.49 1.25
N ASP A 129 -2.45 6.79 2.19
CA ASP A 129 -2.19 6.56 3.61
C ASP A 129 -2.17 5.07 3.97
N LEU A 130 -2.75 4.19 3.12
CA LEU A 130 -2.58 2.74 3.25
C LEU A 130 -1.10 2.33 3.10
N ARG A 131 -0.38 2.98 2.19
CA ARG A 131 1.05 2.76 2.01
C ARG A 131 1.87 3.33 3.17
N HIS A 132 1.51 4.52 3.67
CA HIS A 132 2.14 5.08 4.88
C HIS A 132 1.96 4.14 6.06
N THR A 133 0.73 3.64 6.25
CA THR A 133 0.41 2.69 7.32
C THR A 133 1.21 1.38 7.19
N PHE A 134 1.38 0.84 5.98
CA PHE A 134 2.24 -0.31 5.74
C PHE A 134 3.69 -0.05 6.19
N ALA A 135 4.25 1.10 5.80
CA ALA A 135 5.62 1.46 6.14
C ALA A 135 5.80 1.59 7.67
N VAL A 136 4.92 2.36 8.32
CA VAL A 136 4.91 2.55 9.78
C VAL A 136 4.77 1.21 10.52
N HIS A 137 3.81 0.37 10.12
CA HIS A 137 3.61 -0.95 10.74
C HIS A 137 4.80 -1.89 10.53
N THR A 138 5.49 -1.79 9.40
CA THR A 138 6.71 -2.56 9.13
C THR A 138 7.84 -2.12 10.06
N LEU A 139 8.06 -0.81 10.21
CA LEU A 139 9.05 -0.26 11.12
C LEU A 139 8.75 -0.59 12.58
N LEU A 140 7.48 -0.46 13.01
CA LEU A 140 7.04 -0.84 14.35
C LEU A 140 7.28 -2.32 14.66
N ARG A 141 6.98 -3.19 13.70
CA ARG A 141 7.25 -4.62 13.84
C ARG A 141 8.74 -4.88 14.02
N TRP A 142 9.58 -4.34 13.14
CA TRP A 142 11.03 -4.49 13.25
C TRP A 142 11.60 -3.95 14.56
N TYR A 143 11.07 -2.81 15.01
CA TYR A 143 11.44 -2.25 16.31
C TYR A 143 11.12 -3.22 17.47
N ARG A 144 9.91 -3.77 17.49
CA ARG A 144 9.47 -4.73 18.52
C ARG A 144 10.27 -6.04 18.49
N GLU A 145 10.72 -6.44 17.32
CA GLU A 145 11.60 -7.59 17.11
C GLU A 145 13.07 -7.31 17.49
N GLY A 146 13.40 -6.08 17.90
CA GLY A 146 14.77 -5.66 18.24
C GLY A 146 15.70 -5.55 17.04
N ALA A 147 15.15 -5.44 15.82
CA ALA A 147 15.95 -5.34 14.61
C ALA A 147 16.63 -3.97 14.50
N ASP A 148 17.82 -3.94 13.88
CA ASP A 148 18.50 -2.70 13.52
C ASP A 148 17.73 -1.99 12.41
N LEU A 149 17.01 -0.92 12.78
CA LEU A 149 16.22 -0.14 11.84
C LEU A 149 17.10 0.56 10.79
N GLN A 150 18.31 1.00 11.15
CA GLN A 150 19.21 1.67 10.20
C GLN A 150 19.60 0.71 9.08
N ALA A 151 19.99 -0.50 9.43
CA ALA A 151 20.36 -1.52 8.45
C ALA A 151 19.16 -1.95 7.56
N ARG A 152 17.93 -1.88 8.08
CA ARG A 152 16.73 -2.30 7.35
C ARG A 152 16.02 -1.19 6.55
N MET A 153 16.30 0.07 6.83
CA MET A 153 15.71 1.21 6.11
C MET A 153 15.95 1.17 4.59
N PRO A 154 17.16 0.90 4.08
CA PRO A 154 17.38 0.78 2.63
C PRO A 154 16.55 -0.34 1.99
N VAL A 155 16.32 -1.44 2.71
CA VAL A 155 15.46 -2.55 2.24
C VAL A 155 14.03 -2.08 2.09
N LEU A 156 13.49 -1.36 3.09
CA LEU A 156 12.14 -0.80 3.02
C LEU A 156 12.02 0.23 1.89
N ALA A 157 13.02 1.11 1.73
CA ALA A 157 13.06 2.09 0.65
C ALA A 157 13.01 1.41 -0.73
N THR A 158 13.82 0.38 -0.93
CA THR A 158 13.84 -0.42 -2.16
C THR A 158 12.51 -1.13 -2.39
N TYR A 159 11.96 -1.78 -1.37
CA TYR A 159 10.66 -2.46 -1.43
C TYR A 159 9.53 -1.49 -1.84
N LEU A 160 9.52 -0.31 -1.24
CA LEU A 160 8.54 0.73 -1.57
C LEU A 160 8.82 1.40 -2.92
N GLY A 161 10.02 1.29 -3.48
CA GLY A 161 10.41 1.99 -4.71
C GLY A 161 10.53 3.51 -4.47
N HIS A 162 11.20 3.90 -3.39
CA HIS A 162 11.60 5.29 -3.17
C HIS A 162 12.87 5.59 -3.95
N ALA A 163 12.93 6.79 -4.54
CA ALA A 163 14.11 7.24 -5.29
C ALA A 163 15.28 7.58 -4.34
N SER A 164 14.97 7.99 -3.11
CA SER A 164 15.92 8.32 -2.07
C SER A 164 15.47 7.73 -0.72
N ILE A 165 16.39 7.65 0.22
CA ILE A 165 16.11 7.20 1.59
C ILE A 165 15.24 8.25 2.35
N ASP A 166 15.30 9.53 1.95
CA ASP A 166 14.60 10.62 2.62
C ASP A 166 13.10 10.36 2.75
N GLY A 167 12.44 9.90 1.67
CA GLY A 167 11.03 9.52 1.71
C GLY A 167 10.72 8.35 2.66
N THR A 168 11.73 7.62 3.13
CA THR A 168 11.58 6.57 4.13
C THR A 168 11.91 7.10 5.53
N GLN A 169 12.74 8.13 5.65
CA GLN A 169 13.03 8.81 6.92
C GLN A 169 11.79 9.53 7.47
N ASP A 170 10.93 10.07 6.59
CA ASP A 170 9.64 10.65 7.00
C ASP A 170 8.79 9.64 7.80
N TYR A 171 8.85 8.35 7.44
CA TYR A 171 8.14 7.30 8.19
C TYR A 171 8.73 7.04 9.58
N LEU A 172 10.04 7.25 9.77
CA LEU A 172 10.64 7.17 11.12
C LEU A 172 10.11 8.27 12.01
N GLN A 173 9.99 9.51 11.51
CA GLN A 173 9.39 10.62 12.26
C GLN A 173 7.94 10.30 12.63
N MET A 174 7.12 9.88 11.67
CA MET A 174 5.73 9.49 11.94
C MET A 174 5.63 8.33 12.95
N THR A 175 6.56 7.37 12.88
CA THR A 175 6.61 6.24 13.81
C THR A 175 7.03 6.70 15.20
N ALA A 176 7.96 7.64 15.29
CA ALA A 176 8.44 8.25 16.53
C ALA A 176 7.34 9.05 17.23
N GLU A 177 6.58 9.86 16.48
CA GLU A 177 5.44 10.62 17.00
C GLU A 177 4.33 9.74 17.57
N LEU A 178 4.09 8.59 16.95
CA LEU A 178 3.10 7.61 17.41
C LEU A 178 3.56 6.77 18.60
N HIS A 179 4.87 6.65 18.82
CA HIS A 179 5.45 5.83 19.89
C HIS A 179 6.65 6.53 20.54
N PRO A 180 6.43 7.32 21.61
CA PRO A 180 7.49 8.07 22.31
C PRO A 180 8.70 7.24 22.73
N GLU A 181 8.54 5.94 22.97
CA GLU A 181 9.63 5.02 23.30
C GLU A 181 10.61 4.82 22.12
N ILE A 182 10.14 4.99 20.88
CA ILE A 182 10.98 4.95 19.69
C ILE A 182 11.81 6.22 19.59
N VAL A 183 11.24 7.36 20.02
CA VAL A 183 11.94 8.67 20.04
C VAL A 183 13.20 8.60 20.89
N SER A 184 13.11 8.04 22.10
CA SER A 184 14.24 8.03 23.03
C SER A 184 15.41 7.17 22.55
N ARG A 185 15.14 6.06 21.87
CA ARG A 185 16.16 5.16 21.32
C ARG A 185 16.68 5.61 19.96
N SER A 186 15.80 6.14 19.09
CA SER A 186 16.25 6.69 17.81
C SER A 186 16.99 8.01 17.99
N ALA A 187 16.62 8.87 18.93
CA ALA A 187 17.39 10.08 19.26
C ALA A 187 18.82 9.74 19.68
N ALA A 188 19.01 8.69 20.45
CA ALA A 188 20.35 8.25 20.85
C ALA A 188 21.19 7.68 19.68
N ALA A 189 20.50 7.05 18.70
CA ALA A 189 21.15 6.45 17.54
C ALA A 189 21.30 7.39 16.33
N PHE A 190 20.53 8.49 16.27
CA PHE A 190 20.42 9.39 15.11
C PHE A 190 20.72 10.85 15.43
N SER A 191 21.19 11.17 16.66
CA SER A 191 21.47 12.55 17.10
C SER A 191 22.34 13.36 16.13
N ASP A 192 23.21 12.67 15.38
CA ASP A 192 24.17 13.30 14.47
C ASP A 192 23.73 13.32 13.00
N VAL A 193 22.62 12.65 12.64
CA VAL A 193 22.22 12.42 11.24
C VAL A 193 20.91 13.10 10.86
N ILE A 194 20.03 13.38 11.82
CA ILE A 194 18.73 14.01 11.55
C ILE A 194 18.72 15.43 12.12
N PRO A 195 18.86 16.49 11.29
CA PRO A 195 18.59 17.85 11.74
C PRO A 195 17.10 17.94 12.11
N LEU A 196 16.81 18.24 13.36
CA LEU A 196 15.48 18.58 13.85
C LEU A 196 15.00 19.84 13.12
N ARG A 197 14.32 19.69 11.99
CA ARG A 197 13.59 20.79 11.39
C ARG A 197 12.24 20.89 12.08
N PRO A 198 11.90 22.04 12.67
CA PRO A 198 10.56 22.23 13.18
C PRO A 198 9.57 22.15 12.03
N TRP A 199 8.49 21.40 12.23
CA TRP A 199 7.35 21.34 11.32
C TRP A 199 6.83 22.75 11.08
N ARG A 200 6.84 23.21 9.83
CA ARG A 200 6.18 24.47 9.47
C ARG A 200 4.70 24.18 9.25
N SER A 201 3.89 24.56 10.21
CA SER A 201 2.46 24.77 10.00
C SER A 201 2.28 25.91 9.01
N SER A 202 1.70 25.63 7.86
CA SER A 202 1.15 26.60 6.91
C SER A 202 -0.28 26.21 6.61
#